data_40da3de68292c4f9fd8146fb8f507a91
#
_entry.id   40da3de68292c4f9fd8146fb8f507a91
#
_cell.length_a   1.000
_cell.length_b   1.000
_cell.length_c   1.000
_cell.angle_alpha   90.00
_cell.angle_beta   90.00
_cell.angle_gamma   90.00
#
_symmetry.space_group_name_H-M   'P 1'
#
loop_
_entity.id
_entity.type
_entity.pdbx_description
1 polymer ?
#
loop_
_entity_poly.entity_id
_entity_poly.type
_entity_poly.pdbx_seq_one_letter_code
_entity_poly.pdbx_strand_id
1 'polypeptide(L)' 'MKQQKLFEEGVVLENLPNTLFNVRLDASGREILAHLSGKMRIHYIKVLPGDRVRVEMSEYDETKGRIVLRHK' A
#
# COMPACT_ATOMS: atom_id res chain seq x y z
N MET A 1 -8.52 14.58 -19.96
CA MET A 1 -8.46 14.88 -18.51
C MET A 1 -7.34 14.12 -17.85
N LYS A 2 -6.55 14.81 -17.06
CA LYS A 2 -5.47 14.15 -16.33
C LYS A 2 -6.05 13.43 -15.13
N GLN A 3 -5.73 12.15 -15.02
CA GLN A 3 -6.04 11.40 -13.80
C GLN A 3 -5.04 11.79 -12.73
N GLN A 4 -5.55 12.12 -11.57
CA GLN A 4 -4.69 12.42 -10.43
C GLN A 4 -4.48 11.14 -9.65
N LYS A 5 -3.21 10.81 -9.43
CA LYS A 5 -2.87 9.70 -8.56
C LYS A 5 -2.92 10.16 -7.12
N LEU A 6 -3.62 9.41 -6.30
CA LEU A 6 -3.72 9.71 -4.87
C LEU A 6 -2.79 8.78 -4.12
N PHE A 7 -1.90 9.36 -3.34
CA PHE A 7 -0.97 8.61 -2.50
C PHE A 7 -1.29 8.88 -1.04
N GLU A 8 -1.23 7.84 -0.22
CA GLU A 8 -1.39 7.98 1.22
C GLU A 8 -0.32 7.20 1.95
N GLU A 9 0.06 7.70 3.11
CA GLU A 9 1.00 7.04 3.98
C GLU A 9 0.27 6.13 4.95
N GLY A 10 0.89 5.01 5.29
CA GLY A 10 0.29 4.09 6.23
C GLY A 10 1.30 3.13 6.82
N VAL A 11 0.79 2.25 7.67
CA VAL A 11 1.58 1.22 8.36
C VAL A 11 1.02 -0.14 8.02
N VAL A 12 1.91 -1.06 7.65
CA VAL A 12 1.51 -2.44 7.39
C VAL A 12 1.15 -3.10 8.72
N LEU A 13 -0.08 -3.61 8.81
CA LEU A 13 -0.55 -4.30 10.01
C LEU A 13 -0.27 -5.79 9.97
N GLU A 14 -0.48 -6.40 8.80
CA GLU A 14 -0.21 -7.83 8.65
C GLU A 14 -0.03 -8.21 7.19
N ASN A 15 0.65 -9.32 6.99
CA ASN A 15 0.80 -9.94 5.68
C ASN A 15 -0.32 -10.95 5.50
N LEU A 16 -0.99 -10.90 4.36
CA LEU A 16 -2.09 -11.79 4.04
C LEU A 16 -1.66 -12.73 2.91
N PRO A 17 -2.40 -13.83 2.67
CA PRO A 17 -2.10 -14.70 1.54
C PRO A 17 -2.12 -13.96 0.21
N ASN A 18 -1.42 -14.52 -0.78
CA ASN A 18 -1.38 -14.01 -2.16
C ASN A 18 -0.71 -12.64 -2.29
N THR A 19 0.31 -12.39 -1.48
CA THR A 19 1.08 -11.14 -1.50
C THR A 19 0.22 -9.90 -1.27
N LEU A 20 -0.84 -10.06 -0.48
CA LEU A 20 -1.66 -8.93 -0.03
C LEU A 20 -1.22 -8.48 1.35
N PHE A 21 -1.50 -7.24 1.65
CA PHE A 21 -1.14 -6.63 2.94
C PHE A 21 -2.31 -5.84 3.47
N ASN A 22 -2.51 -5.92 4.77
CA ASN A 22 -3.47 -5.05 5.44
C ASN A 22 -2.70 -3.82 5.91
N VAL A 23 -3.09 -2.65 5.43
CA VAL A 23 -2.41 -1.38 5.71
C VAL A 23 -3.39 -0.42 6.35
N ARG A 24 -2.99 0.18 7.47
CA ARG A 24 -3.78 1.24 8.10
C ARG A 24 -3.25 2.59 7.63
N LEU A 25 -4.13 3.38 7.02
CA LEU A 25 -3.79 4.71 6.53
C LEU A 25 -3.67 5.68 7.70
N ASP A 26 -2.65 6.53 7.67
CA ASP A 26 -2.39 7.48 8.75
C ASP A 26 -3.49 8.51 8.89
N ALA A 27 -3.92 9.11 7.77
CA ALA A 27 -4.84 10.24 7.81
C ALA A 27 -6.23 9.85 8.28
N SER A 28 -6.76 8.74 7.77
CA SER A 28 -8.14 8.32 8.05
C SER A 28 -8.25 7.28 9.15
N GLY A 29 -7.16 6.54 9.40
CA GLY A 29 -7.20 5.38 10.29
C GLY A 29 -7.85 4.17 9.66
N ARG A 30 -8.26 4.25 8.39
CA ARG A 30 -8.92 3.13 7.72
C ARG A 30 -7.92 2.05 7.34
N GLU A 31 -8.38 0.82 7.34
CA GLU A 31 -7.60 -0.31 6.89
C GLU A 31 -7.98 -0.65 5.46
N ILE A 32 -6.97 -0.85 4.63
CA ILE A 32 -7.17 -1.20 3.22
C ILE A 32 -6.36 -2.45 2.89
N LEU A 33 -6.75 -3.10 1.80
CA LEU A 33 -5.96 -4.18 1.22
C LEU A 33 -5.04 -3.60 0.16
N ALA A 34 -3.76 -3.95 0.24
CA ALA A 34 -2.77 -3.45 -0.70
C ALA A 34 -1.94 -4.59 -1.25
N HIS A 35 -1.52 -4.46 -2.50
CA HIS A 35 -0.57 -5.37 -3.12
C HIS A 35 0.70 -4.61 -3.46
N LEU A 36 1.79 -5.33 -3.73
CA LEU A 36 3.04 -4.68 -4.11
C LEU A 36 2.96 -4.19 -5.54
N SER A 37 3.54 -3.01 -5.81
CA SER A 37 3.69 -2.53 -7.17
C SER A 37 4.64 -3.45 -7.94
N GLY A 38 4.56 -3.41 -9.27
CA GLY A 38 5.47 -4.18 -10.11
C GLY A 38 6.92 -3.84 -9.85
N LYS A 39 7.22 -2.57 -9.62
CA LYS A 39 8.58 -2.11 -9.34
C LYS A 39 9.12 -2.73 -8.05
N MET A 40 8.31 -2.80 -7.01
CA MET A 40 8.73 -3.39 -5.75
C MET A 40 8.97 -4.90 -5.89
N ARG A 41 8.17 -5.57 -6.70
CA ARG A 41 8.37 -7.00 -6.97
C ARG A 41 9.67 -7.24 -7.72
N ILE A 42 9.96 -6.42 -8.72
CA ILE A 42 11.18 -6.55 -9.52
C ILE A 42 12.41 -6.37 -8.64
N HIS A 43 12.37 -5.45 -7.70
CA HIS A 43 13.50 -5.17 -6.83
C HIS A 43 13.50 -6.01 -5.55
N TYR A 44 12.60 -6.99 -5.44
CA TYR A 44 12.53 -7.91 -4.31
C TYR A 44 12.46 -7.19 -2.95
N ILE A 45 11.75 -6.07 -2.91
CA ILE A 45 11.63 -5.30 -1.68
C ILE A 45 10.70 -6.04 -0.73
N LYS A 46 11.22 -6.42 0.43
CA LYS A 46 10.47 -7.15 1.44
C LYS A 46 9.71 -6.17 2.32
N VAL A 47 8.42 -6.43 2.52
CA VAL A 47 7.55 -5.61 3.35
C VAL A 47 7.07 -6.46 4.51
N LEU A 48 7.21 -5.94 5.73
CA LEU A 48 6.87 -6.64 6.96
C LEU A 48 5.87 -5.84 7.80
N PRO A 49 5.12 -6.51 8.68
CA PRO A 49 4.26 -5.78 9.62
C PRO A 49 5.07 -4.77 10.41
N GLY A 50 4.50 -3.58 10.58
CA GLY A 50 5.17 -2.46 11.23
C GLY A 50 5.91 -1.53 10.29
N ASP A 51 6.13 -1.93 9.06
CA ASP A 51 6.80 -1.08 8.07
C ASP A 51 5.89 0.08 7.67
N ARG A 52 6.49 1.24 7.51
CA ARG A 52 5.78 2.40 6.98
C ARG A 52 5.90 2.39 5.47
N VAL A 53 4.76 2.59 4.81
CA VAL A 53 4.69 2.48 3.36
C VAL A 53 3.91 3.65 2.77
N ARG A 54 4.15 3.90 1.50
CA ARG A 54 3.33 4.80 0.70
C ARG A 54 2.47 3.94 -0.22
N VAL A 55 1.19 4.24 -0.25
CA VAL A 55 0.20 3.49 -1.01
C VAL A 55 -0.41 4.39 -2.08
N GLU A 56 -0.44 3.89 -3.31
CA GLU A 56 -1.22 4.53 -4.38
C GLU A 56 -2.63 3.97 -4.30
N MET A 57 -3.60 4.84 -4.01
CA MET A 57 -4.98 4.43 -3.80
C MET A 57 -5.66 4.11 -5.13
N SER A 58 -6.55 3.14 -5.12
CA SER A 58 -7.37 2.83 -6.28
C SER A 58 -8.38 3.96 -6.51
N GLU A 59 -8.55 4.36 -7.76
CA GLU A 59 -9.57 5.34 -8.14
C GLU A 59 -10.97 4.76 -8.04
N TYR A 60 -11.09 3.45 -8.11
CA TYR A 60 -12.38 2.76 -8.20
C TYR A 60 -12.83 2.14 -6.90
N ASP A 61 -11.92 1.94 -5.96
CA ASP A 61 -12.24 1.23 -4.73
C ASP A 61 -11.37 1.77 -3.59
N GLU A 62 -11.99 2.50 -2.68
CA GLU A 62 -11.30 3.13 -1.54
C GLU A 62 -10.73 2.12 -0.55
N THR A 63 -11.11 0.86 -0.66
CA THR A 63 -10.62 -0.19 0.24
C THR A 63 -9.39 -0.90 -0.29
N LYS A 64 -8.90 -0.49 -1.46
CA LYS A 64 -7.77 -1.15 -2.12
C LYS A 64 -6.73 -0.15 -2.55
N GLY A 65 -5.48 -0.62 -2.58
CA GLY A 65 -4.37 0.20 -3.02
C GLY A 65 -3.18 -0.64 -3.42
N ARG A 66 -2.10 0.05 -3.79
CA ARG A 66 -0.87 -0.58 -4.23
C ARG A 66 0.29 0.06 -3.48
N ILE A 67 1.11 -0.76 -2.83
CA ILE A 67 2.29 -0.26 -2.12
C ILE A 67 3.35 0.10 -3.16
N VAL A 68 3.75 1.35 -3.19
CA VAL A 68 4.72 1.86 -4.18
C VAL A 68 6.06 2.20 -3.56
N LEU A 69 6.14 2.32 -2.24
CA LEU A 69 7.36 2.68 -1.54
C LEU A 69 7.31 2.17 -0.11
N ARG A 70 8.44 1.66 0.36
CA ARG A 70 8.63 1.35 1.77
C ARG A 70 9.61 2.35 2.35
N HIS A 71 9.21 3.04 3.42
CA HIS A 71 10.09 3.98 4.11
C HIS A 71 11.09 3.22 4.99
N LYS A 72 12.23 3.80 5.13
CA LYS A 72 13.24 3.23 6.01
C LYS A 72 12.96 3.52 7.47
#